data_cbb0d48cfea41de756408105645a8065
#
_entry.id   cbb0d48cfea41de756408105645a8065
#
_cell.length_a   1.000
_cell.length_b   1.000
_cell.length_c   1.000
_cell.angle_alpha   90.00
_cell.angle_beta   90.00
_cell.angle_gamma   90.00
#
_symmetry.space_group_name_H-M   'P 1'
#
loop_
_entity.id
_entity.type
_entity.pdbx_description
1 polymer ?
#
loop_
_entity_poly.entity_id
_entity_poly.type
_entity_poly.pdbx_seq_one_letter_code
_entity_poly.pdbx_strand_id
1 'polypeptide(L)'
;MKLYIISGVTGMTGSELARQLIARGDKVIGFDNFFASSLKSVEDLLDNGNFIFHEFDLNDKEQMESLFKEVLAVKQKISGGG
;
A
#
# COMPACT_ATOMS: atom_id res chain seq x y z
N MET A 1 -11.56 3.22 10.58
CA MET A 1 -10.55 3.07 9.49
C MET A 1 -9.59 1.95 9.82
N LYS A 2 -9.39 1.04 8.89
CA LYS A 2 -8.43 -0.04 9.03
C LYS A 2 -7.25 0.20 8.10
N LEU A 3 -6.10 -0.38 8.44
CA LEU A 3 -4.91 -0.34 7.61
C LEU A 3 -4.68 -1.72 7.00
N TYR A 4 -4.52 -1.76 5.69
CA TYR A 4 -4.22 -2.98 4.96
C TYR A 4 -2.89 -2.85 4.24
N ILE A 5 -2.17 -3.95 4.16
CA ILE A 5 -0.90 -4.02 3.44
C ILE A 5 -1.09 -5.01 2.30
N ILE A 6 -0.84 -4.58 1.07
CA ILE A 6 -1.06 -5.41 -0.11
C ILE A 6 0.25 -5.60 -0.88
N SER A 7 0.70 -6.84 -0.97
CA SER A 7 1.81 -7.23 -1.82
C SER A 7 1.31 -7.45 -3.25
N GLY A 8 2.10 -7.08 -4.24
CA GLY A 8 1.68 -7.21 -5.62
C GLY A 8 0.52 -6.29 -5.98
N VAL A 9 0.49 -5.11 -5.40
CA VAL A 9 -0.65 -4.19 -5.50
C VAL A 9 -0.91 -3.71 -6.93
N THR A 10 0.09 -3.74 -7.82
CA THR A 10 -0.09 -3.32 -9.21
C THR A 10 -0.65 -4.45 -10.09
N GLY A 11 -0.79 -5.66 -9.55
CA GLY A 11 -1.44 -6.76 -10.26
C GLY A 11 -2.96 -6.54 -10.32
N MET A 12 -3.63 -7.32 -11.17
CA MET A 12 -5.06 -7.18 -11.38
C MET A 12 -5.86 -7.34 -10.07
N THR A 13 -5.61 -8.41 -9.33
CA THR A 13 -6.32 -8.68 -8.09
C THR A 13 -5.97 -7.68 -7.00
N GLY A 14 -4.66 -7.40 -6.84
CA GLY A 14 -4.20 -6.49 -5.80
C GLY A 14 -4.69 -5.06 -6.00
N SER A 15 -4.67 -4.57 -7.23
CA SER A 15 -5.14 -3.21 -7.53
C SER A 15 -6.64 -3.07 -7.30
N GLU A 16 -7.41 -4.09 -7.68
CA GLU A 16 -8.86 -4.06 -7.47
C GLU A 16 -9.20 -4.11 -5.98
N LEU A 17 -8.50 -4.93 -5.22
CA LEU A 17 -8.69 -5.00 -3.77
C LEU A 17 -8.37 -3.66 -3.13
N ALA A 18 -7.24 -3.03 -3.51
CA ALA A 18 -6.87 -1.72 -2.98
C ALA A 18 -7.97 -0.68 -3.27
N ARG A 19 -8.51 -0.71 -4.49
CA ARG A 19 -9.55 0.22 -4.90
C ARG A 19 -10.80 0.09 -4.03
N GLN A 20 -11.21 -1.15 -3.77
CA GLN A 20 -12.37 -1.43 -2.93
C GLN A 20 -12.16 -0.98 -1.48
N LEU A 21 -10.98 -1.24 -0.92
CA LEU A 21 -10.68 -0.84 0.45
C LEU A 21 -10.64 0.68 0.61
N ILE A 22 -10.04 1.37 -0.35
CA ILE A 22 -9.98 2.83 -0.34
C ILE A 22 -11.41 3.41 -0.46
N ALA A 23 -12.25 2.82 -1.29
CA ALA A 23 -13.64 3.26 -1.45
C ALA A 23 -14.43 3.12 -0.14
N ARG A 24 -14.07 2.16 0.71
CA ARG A 24 -14.70 1.99 2.02
C ARG A 24 -14.20 2.97 3.07
N GLY A 25 -13.18 3.75 2.76
CA GLY A 25 -12.58 4.67 3.71
C GLY A 25 -11.40 4.07 4.48
N ASP A 26 -10.92 2.90 4.09
CA ASP A 26 -9.77 2.28 4.73
C ASP A 26 -8.47 2.77 4.11
N LYS A 27 -7.36 2.53 4.79
CA LYS A 27 -6.03 2.94 4.35
C LYS A 27 -5.26 1.74 3.83
N VAL A 28 -4.54 1.92 2.72
CA VAL A 28 -3.78 0.85 2.08
C VAL A 28 -2.33 1.27 1.89
N ILE A 29 -1.42 0.42 2.33
CA ILE A 29 -0.01 0.51 1.96
C ILE A 29 0.24 -0.63 0.98
N GLY A 30 0.47 -0.30 -0.28
CA GLY A 30 0.71 -1.28 -1.32
C GLY A 30 2.16 -1.26 -1.78
N PHE A 31 2.68 -2.42 -2.15
CA PHE A 31 4.02 -2.49 -2.70
C PHE A 31 4.10 -3.51 -3.83
N ASP A 32 5.09 -3.31 -4.71
CA ASP A 32 5.28 -4.13 -5.89
C ASP A 32 6.68 -3.92 -6.45
N ASN A 33 7.23 -4.94 -7.08
CA ASN A 33 8.51 -4.83 -7.77
C ASN A 33 8.34 -4.65 -9.29
N PHE A 34 7.11 -4.54 -9.76
CA PHE A 34 6.77 -4.37 -11.18
C PHE A 34 7.24 -5.52 -12.10
N PHE A 35 7.48 -6.69 -11.52
CA PHE A 35 7.97 -7.81 -12.32
C PHE A 35 7.02 -8.17 -13.47
N ALA A 36 5.71 -8.15 -13.21
CA ALA A 36 4.71 -8.57 -14.19
C ALA A 36 3.64 -7.51 -14.47
N SER A 37 3.79 -6.29 -13.93
CA SER A 37 2.77 -5.26 -14.06
C SER A 37 3.40 -3.87 -14.02
N SER A 38 2.57 -2.82 -14.04
CA SER A 38 3.05 -1.45 -14.04
C SER A 38 2.23 -0.59 -13.09
N LEU A 39 2.77 0.57 -12.76
CA LEU A 39 2.10 1.55 -11.90
C LEU A 39 0.76 2.01 -12.47
N LYS A 40 0.56 1.82 -13.76
CA LYS A 40 -0.65 2.22 -14.45
C LYS A 40 -1.92 1.64 -13.84
N SER A 41 -1.84 0.43 -13.32
CA SER A 41 -3.01 -0.25 -12.74
C SER A 41 -3.52 0.40 -11.46
N VAL A 42 -2.69 1.19 -10.78
CA VAL A 42 -3.08 1.91 -9.56
C VAL A 42 -2.97 3.42 -9.71
N GLU A 43 -2.85 3.89 -10.96
CA GLU A 43 -2.67 5.31 -11.26
C GLU A 43 -3.77 6.17 -10.64
N ASP A 44 -5.00 5.69 -10.68
CA ASP A 44 -6.15 6.39 -10.10
C ASP A 44 -6.10 6.50 -8.57
N LEU A 45 -5.29 5.66 -7.92
CA LEU A 45 -5.16 5.66 -6.46
C LEU A 45 -4.00 6.52 -5.96
N LEU A 46 -3.05 6.87 -6.82
CA LEU A 46 -1.83 7.56 -6.38
C LEU A 46 -2.10 8.92 -5.76
N ASP A 47 -3.16 9.59 -6.17
CA ASP A 47 -3.53 10.90 -5.61
C ASP A 47 -4.41 10.79 -4.38
N ASN A 48 -4.79 9.58 -3.98
CA ASN A 48 -5.64 9.38 -2.81
C ASN A 48 -4.79 9.36 -1.54
N GLY A 49 -5.13 10.20 -0.57
CA GLY A 49 -4.39 10.30 0.68
C GLY A 49 -4.39 9.04 1.53
N ASN A 50 -5.28 8.09 1.26
CA ASN A 50 -5.34 6.83 1.98
C ASN A 50 -4.56 5.71 1.29
N PHE A 51 -3.93 5.99 0.15
CA PHE A 51 -3.12 5.01 -0.57
C PHE A 51 -1.65 5.44 -0.54
N ILE A 52 -0.79 4.54 -0.07
CA ILE A 52 0.66 4.75 -0.04
C ILE A 52 1.29 3.63 -0.85
N PHE A 53 2.10 3.99 -1.84
CA PHE A 53 2.73 3.02 -2.72
C PHE A 53 4.24 3.02 -2.55
N HIS A 54 4.81 1.81 -2.53
CA HIS A 54 6.25 1.60 -2.51
C HIS A 54 6.66 0.62 -3.60
N GLU A 55 7.66 1.01 -4.37
CA GLU A 55 8.29 0.11 -5.32
C GLU A 55 9.51 -0.52 -4.66
N PHE A 56 9.46 -1.82 -4.39
CA PHE A 56 10.63 -2.52 -3.89
C PHE A 56 10.47 -4.03 -3.99
N ASP A 57 11.62 -4.71 -3.90
CA ASP A 57 11.70 -6.15 -3.89
C ASP A 57 11.63 -6.64 -2.44
N LEU A 58 10.81 -7.66 -2.17
CA LEU A 58 10.70 -8.27 -0.85
C LEU A 58 12.02 -8.87 -0.35
N ASN A 59 12.95 -9.15 -1.26
CA ASN A 59 14.27 -9.64 -0.90
C ASN A 59 15.22 -8.55 -0.42
N ASP A 60 14.83 -7.28 -0.55
CA ASP A 60 15.64 -6.16 -0.07
C ASP A 60 15.33 -5.91 1.40
N LYS A 61 16.29 -6.31 2.23
CA LYS A 61 16.12 -6.23 3.68
C LYS A 61 15.96 -4.80 4.19
N GLU A 62 16.72 -3.87 3.63
CA GLU A 62 16.64 -2.46 4.04
C GLU A 62 15.27 -1.87 3.72
N GLN A 63 14.75 -2.17 2.53
CA GLN A 63 13.44 -1.69 2.14
C GLN A 63 12.35 -2.30 3.00
N MET A 64 12.48 -3.57 3.34
CA MET A 64 11.54 -4.22 4.25
C MET A 64 11.52 -3.57 5.63
N GLU A 65 12.69 -3.22 6.15
CA GLU A 65 12.77 -2.53 7.44
C GLU A 65 12.12 -1.15 7.37
N SER A 66 12.35 -0.41 6.28
CA SER A 66 11.72 0.89 6.07
C SER A 66 10.21 0.78 6.00
N LEU A 67 9.71 -0.23 5.29
CA LEU A 67 8.27 -0.47 5.19
C LEU A 67 7.69 -0.77 6.58
N PHE A 68 8.37 -1.61 7.35
CA PHE A 68 7.91 -1.97 8.68
C PHE A 68 7.79 -0.74 9.59
N LYS A 69 8.78 0.14 9.55
CA LYS A 69 8.75 1.39 10.31
C LYS A 69 7.58 2.28 9.89
N GLU A 70 7.34 2.36 8.60
CA GLU A 70 6.23 3.16 8.07
C GLU A 70 4.88 2.60 8.50
N VAL A 71 4.72 1.28 8.46
CA VAL A 71 3.51 0.62 8.92
C VAL A 71 3.24 0.96 10.38
N LEU A 72 4.27 0.90 11.21
CA LEU A 72 4.12 1.23 12.64
C LEU A 72 3.71 2.69 12.83
N ALA A 73 4.31 3.60 12.08
CA ALA A 73 3.99 5.03 12.18
C ALA A 73 2.54 5.29 11.75
N VAL A 74 2.09 4.68 10.67
CA VAL A 74 0.72 4.83 10.18
C VAL A 74 -0.27 4.24 11.19
N LYS A 75 0.06 3.08 11.73
CA LYS A 75 -0.80 2.41 12.72
C LYS A 75 -0.95 3.25 13.98
N GLN A 76 0.13 3.85 14.45
CA GLN A 76 0.08 4.75 15.60
C GLN A 76 -0.81 5.97 15.33
N LYS A 77 -0.70 6.52 14.13
CA LYS A 77 -1.48 7.68 13.73
C LYS A 77 -2.98 7.38 13.73
N ILE A 78 -3.36 6.21 13.24
CA ILE A 78 -4.74 5.76 13.25
C ILE A 78 -5.23 5.56 14.68
N SER A 79 -4.44 4.88 15.50
CA SER A 79 -4.80 4.60 16.91
C SER A 79 -4.81 5.87 17.75
N GLY A 80 -3.83 6.75 17.55
CA GLY A 80 -3.72 7.99 18.31
C GLY A 80 -4.77 9.02 17.94
N GLY A 81 -5.30 8.95 16.73
CA GLY A 81 -6.36 9.85 16.29
C GLY A 81 -7.76 9.41 16.70
N GLY A 82 -7.85 8.19 17.20
CA GLY A 82 -9.12 7.57 17.60
C GLY A 82 -9.65 8.09 18.91
#